data_23f94b443748190660c45610e5d0cbe5
#
_entry.id   23f94b443748190660c45610e5d0cbe5
#
_cell.length_a   1.000
_cell.length_b   1.000
_cell.length_c   1.000
_cell.angle_alpha   90.00
_cell.angle_beta   90.00
_cell.angle_gamma   90.00
#
_symmetry.space_group_name_H-M   'P 1'
#
loop_
_entity.id
_entity.type
_entity.pdbx_description
1 polymer ?
#
loop_
_entity_poly.entity_id
_entity_poly.type
_entity_poly.pdbx_seq_one_letter_code
_entity_poly.pdbx_strand_id
1 'polypeptide(L)'
;MKTNYLFLLLCLIGIMLGSCKDDSANNPVFGDDEIPYIYTDMLETTSAIAGEVTEFKVLVSPADEKTSVKWLLEGKEIGTSASLVYTFPEAGSFRLRIEVRRNGLLNYRNFALTVKEAPTTPEEPTPSELKKKIFCYLSNGAIASREIAWDQMSHLCVVGGVTTDGTIQAATTLQTNGDFIKQGQAKGVKILLSMDLANVMKTMTDDFRQSLGERALQVVEDCGLDGINVFFEGWTGSSAGGSDKAENSIYASHLKALYQQLKAGLGEKLLTAGVKGDSEGMWGSQNAYNGDFSMFEYVDYINVAIYNFTGAWASSAVAQHASFEHFTAAATQWNTVNGIDKNKIILGLPAYGIQFQSTSSPTGAVRKAYKVILTEYAADSPAEKDEIEKNGKIVFYNGHPLVQQKSDYVVDNGFGGILLNELSDDSEDDATSLLNVIYKTFIK
;
A
#
# COMPACT_ATOMS: atom_id res chain seq x y z
N MET A 1 14.08 17.92 44.06
CA MET A 1 13.25 16.70 44.08
C MET A 1 13.54 15.77 42.86
N LYS A 2 14.79 15.37 42.63
CA LYS A 2 15.16 14.46 41.50
C LYS A 2 16.17 13.37 41.89
N THR A 3 16.28 13.04 43.20
CA THR A 3 17.34 12.15 43.69
C THR A 3 16.84 10.81 44.25
N ASN A 4 15.54 10.58 44.37
CA ASN A 4 15.02 9.40 45.07
C ASN A 4 14.56 8.23 44.13
N TYR A 5 14.54 8.40 42.82
CA TYR A 5 14.14 7.32 41.90
C TYR A 5 15.31 6.45 41.42
N LEU A 6 16.53 6.94 41.50
CA LEU A 6 17.71 6.18 41.07
C LEU A 6 18.11 5.11 42.11
N PHE A 7 17.78 5.29 43.36
CA PHE A 7 18.09 4.32 44.44
C PHE A 7 17.12 3.14 44.47
N LEU A 8 15.87 3.35 44.06
CA LEU A 8 14.87 2.27 43.97
C LEU A 8 15.12 1.33 42.77
N LEU A 9 15.68 1.85 41.70
CA LEU A 9 16.00 1.03 40.49
C LEU A 9 17.25 0.16 40.72
N LEU A 10 18.21 0.62 41.51
CA LEU A 10 19.41 -0.16 41.88
C LEU A 10 19.12 -1.28 42.89
N CYS A 11 18.11 -1.12 43.76
CA CYS A 11 17.71 -2.20 44.67
C CYS A 11 16.90 -3.31 43.99
N LEU A 12 16.19 -3.02 42.88
CA LEU A 12 15.45 -4.03 42.06
C LEU A 12 16.39 -4.84 41.17
N ILE A 13 17.52 -4.28 40.72
CA ILE A 13 18.53 -5.00 39.94
C ILE A 13 19.39 -5.91 40.80
N GLY A 14 19.56 -5.59 42.11
CA GLY A 14 20.32 -6.40 43.05
C GLY A 14 19.64 -7.70 43.51
N ILE A 15 18.31 -7.84 43.30
CA ILE A 15 17.56 -9.04 43.70
C ILE A 15 17.49 -10.07 42.58
N MET A 16 17.81 -9.71 41.34
CA MET A 16 17.76 -10.63 40.19
C MET A 16 19.09 -11.31 39.88
N LEU A 17 20.17 -11.06 40.62
CA LEU A 17 21.47 -11.68 40.38
C LEU A 17 21.86 -12.74 41.42
N GLY A 18 20.93 -13.18 42.22
CA GLY A 18 21.22 -14.11 43.31
C GLY A 18 20.39 -15.39 43.29
N SER A 19 20.25 -16.09 42.19
CA SER A 19 19.89 -17.51 42.21
C SER A 19 19.98 -18.16 40.83
N CYS A 20 21.18 -18.25 40.29
CA CYS A 20 21.53 -19.34 39.38
C CYS A 20 22.62 -20.14 40.10
N LYS A 21 22.22 -20.98 41.02
CA LYS A 21 23.04 -22.14 41.30
C LYS A 21 22.79 -23.12 40.17
N ASP A 22 23.87 -23.38 39.47
CA ASP A 22 24.01 -24.41 38.49
C ASP A 22 23.79 -25.80 39.19
N ASP A 23 22.55 -26.28 39.17
CA ASP A 23 22.18 -27.60 39.67
C ASP A 23 22.43 -28.71 38.64
N SER A 24 23.26 -28.44 37.63
CA SER A 24 23.64 -29.45 36.62
C SER A 24 24.50 -30.59 37.14
N ALA A 25 24.86 -30.63 38.45
CA ALA A 25 25.73 -31.64 39.02
C ALA A 25 25.02 -32.76 39.83
N ASN A 26 23.72 -32.69 40.04
CA ASN A 26 22.99 -33.73 40.75
C ASN A 26 21.71 -34.08 40.03
N ASN A 27 21.82 -34.84 38.94
CA ASN A 27 20.69 -35.69 38.54
C ASN A 27 20.46 -36.71 39.70
N PRO A 28 19.36 -36.62 40.45
CA PRO A 28 19.10 -37.55 41.50
C PRO A 28 18.97 -38.96 40.90
N VAL A 29 19.81 -39.87 41.30
CA VAL A 29 19.67 -41.28 40.97
C VAL A 29 18.56 -41.82 41.87
N PHE A 30 17.38 -42.02 41.34
CA PHE A 30 16.24 -42.56 42.06
C PHE A 30 16.33 -44.09 42.11
N GLY A 31 16.08 -44.69 43.23
CA GLY A 31 15.91 -46.10 43.37
C GLY A 31 14.64 -46.61 42.64
N ASP A 32 14.56 -47.89 42.39
CA ASP A 32 13.44 -48.50 41.64
C ASP A 32 12.05 -48.28 42.27
N ASP A 33 11.99 -47.95 43.55
CA ASP A 33 10.76 -47.72 44.33
C ASP A 33 10.41 -46.24 44.53
N GLU A 34 11.18 -45.31 43.96
CA GLU A 34 10.96 -43.87 44.11
C GLU A 34 9.89 -43.34 43.15
N ILE A 35 9.23 -42.29 43.60
CA ILE A 35 8.24 -41.57 42.77
C ILE A 35 8.96 -41.00 41.54
N PRO A 36 8.46 -41.26 40.34
CA PRO A 36 9.07 -40.71 39.11
C PRO A 36 8.96 -39.18 39.07
N TYR A 37 10.01 -38.54 38.56
CA TYR A 37 10.04 -37.10 38.39
C TYR A 37 9.65 -36.69 36.99
N ILE A 38 8.98 -35.51 36.88
CA ILE A 38 8.58 -34.87 35.64
C ILE A 38 9.32 -33.52 35.55
N TYR A 39 10.22 -33.41 34.60
CA TYR A 39 10.92 -32.16 34.27
C TYR A 39 10.33 -31.57 33.01
N THR A 40 10.01 -30.30 33.04
CA THR A 40 9.45 -29.61 31.90
C THR A 40 9.74 -28.10 32.01
N ASP A 41 9.98 -27.47 30.88
CA ASP A 41 10.03 -26.03 30.70
C ASP A 41 8.64 -25.42 30.38
N MET A 42 7.61 -26.31 30.26
CA MET A 42 6.24 -25.84 30.09
C MET A 42 5.81 -25.01 31.30
N LEU A 43 5.30 -23.84 31.04
CA LEU A 43 4.72 -22.94 32.05
C LEU A 43 3.42 -23.53 32.58
N GLU A 44 3.04 -23.19 33.82
CA GLU A 44 1.75 -23.60 34.42
C GLU A 44 0.56 -23.17 33.52
N THR A 45 0.73 -22.05 32.79
CA THR A 45 -0.16 -21.66 31.70
C THR A 45 0.57 -21.83 30.38
N THR A 46 0.01 -22.63 29.49
CA THR A 46 0.55 -22.90 28.16
C THR A 46 -0.49 -22.62 27.08
N SER A 47 -0.09 -22.51 25.81
CA SER A 47 -1.01 -22.21 24.72
C SER A 47 -0.74 -23.05 23.49
N ALA A 48 -1.81 -23.27 22.71
CA ALA A 48 -1.81 -23.90 21.40
C ALA A 48 -2.75 -23.13 20.45
N ILE A 49 -2.76 -23.50 19.18
CA ILE A 49 -3.67 -22.93 18.16
C ILE A 49 -4.57 -24.06 17.65
N ALA A 50 -5.87 -23.81 17.57
CA ALA A 50 -6.83 -24.77 17.03
C ALA A 50 -6.52 -25.12 15.57
N GLY A 51 -6.59 -26.39 15.22
CA GLY A 51 -6.27 -26.88 13.87
C GLY A 51 -4.78 -27.03 13.56
N GLU A 52 -3.87 -26.49 14.40
CA GLU A 52 -2.43 -26.64 14.22
C GLU A 52 -1.85 -27.79 15.05
N VAL A 53 -0.80 -28.41 14.51
CA VAL A 53 -0.07 -29.46 15.22
C VAL A 53 0.78 -28.80 16.31
N THR A 54 0.54 -29.18 17.57
CA THR A 54 1.30 -28.70 18.72
C THR A 54 2.07 -29.85 19.34
N GLU A 55 3.34 -29.66 19.70
CA GLU A 55 4.17 -30.60 20.39
C GLU A 55 4.49 -30.13 21.81
N PHE A 56 4.21 -30.98 22.80
CA PHE A 56 4.60 -30.78 24.20
C PHE A 56 5.62 -31.84 24.60
N LYS A 57 6.70 -31.43 25.23
CA LYS A 57 7.77 -32.33 25.67
C LYS A 57 7.98 -32.26 27.17
N VAL A 58 8.21 -33.39 27.77
CA VAL A 58 8.69 -33.50 29.15
C VAL A 58 9.82 -34.50 29.22
N LEU A 59 10.67 -34.34 30.20
CA LEU A 59 11.62 -35.38 30.60
C LEU A 59 11.08 -36.11 31.82
N VAL A 60 11.20 -37.42 31.82
CA VAL A 60 10.77 -38.28 32.91
C VAL A 60 11.97 -39.05 33.44
N SER A 61 12.13 -39.14 34.74
CA SER A 61 13.22 -39.89 35.36
C SER A 61 12.66 -40.78 36.50
N PRO A 62 13.03 -42.05 36.54
CA PRO A 62 13.71 -42.86 35.52
C PRO A 62 12.87 -43.07 34.26
N ALA A 63 13.50 -43.11 33.09
CA ALA A 63 12.85 -43.36 31.81
C ALA A 63 13.16 -44.78 31.33
N ASP A 64 12.54 -45.77 31.91
CA ASP A 64 12.72 -47.19 31.61
C ASP A 64 11.39 -47.92 31.45
N GLU A 65 11.40 -49.24 31.22
CA GLU A 65 10.22 -50.06 30.96
C GLU A 65 9.21 -50.09 32.11
N LYS A 66 9.62 -49.74 33.34
CA LYS A 66 8.77 -49.70 34.53
C LYS A 66 8.00 -48.38 34.65
N THR A 67 8.33 -47.39 33.81
CA THR A 67 7.75 -46.04 33.83
C THR A 67 6.75 -45.87 32.70
N SER A 68 5.52 -45.52 33.01
CA SER A 68 4.47 -45.21 32.03
C SER A 68 4.06 -43.75 32.10
N VAL A 69 3.79 -43.16 30.93
CA VAL A 69 3.39 -41.76 30.77
C VAL A 69 1.99 -41.71 30.17
N LYS A 70 1.16 -40.80 30.66
CA LYS A 70 -0.15 -40.50 30.08
C LYS A 70 -0.39 -38.99 30.03
N TRP A 71 -0.88 -38.52 28.90
CA TRP A 71 -1.41 -37.17 28.75
C TRP A 71 -2.93 -37.23 28.77
N LEU A 72 -3.54 -36.33 29.54
CA LEU A 72 -4.98 -36.23 29.72
C LEU A 72 -5.43 -34.82 29.38
N LEU A 73 -6.38 -34.67 28.47
CA LEU A 73 -7.09 -33.45 28.20
C LEU A 73 -8.49 -33.54 28.77
N GLU A 74 -8.83 -32.68 29.72
CA GLU A 74 -10.09 -32.75 30.48
C GLU A 74 -10.38 -34.16 31.05
N GLY A 75 -9.33 -34.88 31.47
CA GLY A 75 -9.43 -36.23 32.01
C GLY A 75 -9.47 -37.33 30.97
N LYS A 76 -9.55 -37.04 29.68
CA LYS A 76 -9.52 -38.04 28.60
C LYS A 76 -8.07 -38.23 28.14
N GLU A 77 -7.63 -39.47 28.00
CA GLU A 77 -6.29 -39.81 27.50
C GLU A 77 -6.12 -39.40 26.01
N ILE A 78 -5.04 -38.68 25.73
CA ILE A 78 -4.70 -38.18 24.39
C ILE A 78 -3.28 -38.55 23.94
N GLY A 79 -2.46 -39.17 24.82
CA GLY A 79 -1.13 -39.62 24.48
C GLY A 79 -0.45 -40.38 25.60
N THR A 80 0.56 -41.22 25.28
CA THR A 80 1.26 -42.12 26.20
C THR A 80 2.78 -42.02 26.11
N SER A 81 3.31 -41.02 25.44
CA SER A 81 4.75 -40.79 25.28
C SER A 81 5.19 -39.53 26.06
N ALA A 82 6.47 -39.43 26.38
CA ALA A 82 7.04 -38.21 26.96
C ALA A 82 6.92 -36.99 26.03
N SER A 83 6.75 -37.19 24.72
CA SER A 83 6.39 -36.18 23.75
C SER A 83 4.94 -36.40 23.30
N LEU A 84 4.10 -35.34 23.41
CA LEU A 84 2.72 -35.34 22.93
C LEU A 84 2.66 -34.49 21.67
N VAL A 85 2.30 -35.08 20.55
CA VAL A 85 1.94 -34.39 19.31
C VAL A 85 0.43 -34.44 19.16
N TYR A 86 -0.24 -33.30 19.19
CA TYR A 86 -1.70 -33.26 19.21
C TYR A 86 -2.23 -32.04 18.45
N THR A 87 -3.35 -32.20 17.72
CA THR A 87 -4.09 -31.15 17.07
C THR A 87 -5.39 -30.89 17.83
N PHE A 88 -5.54 -29.70 18.37
CA PHE A 88 -6.75 -29.29 19.09
C PHE A 88 -7.85 -28.93 18.11
N PRO A 89 -9.04 -29.55 18.15
CA PRO A 89 -10.07 -29.34 17.14
C PRO A 89 -10.78 -27.97 17.25
N GLU A 90 -10.78 -27.37 18.45
CA GLU A 90 -11.49 -26.13 18.74
C GLU A 90 -10.73 -25.25 19.73
N ALA A 91 -10.97 -23.94 19.67
CA ALA A 91 -10.44 -22.97 20.63
C ALA A 91 -11.18 -23.09 21.97
N GLY A 92 -10.48 -22.76 23.04
CA GLY A 92 -11.04 -22.80 24.39
C GLY A 92 -9.99 -22.88 25.49
N SER A 93 -10.45 -22.97 26.72
CA SER A 93 -9.59 -23.17 27.88
C SER A 93 -9.75 -24.60 28.38
N PHE A 94 -8.65 -25.30 28.47
CA PHE A 94 -8.63 -26.72 28.81
C PHE A 94 -7.65 -26.99 29.97
N ARG A 95 -7.86 -28.10 30.64
CA ARG A 95 -6.89 -28.65 31.60
C ARG A 95 -6.11 -29.75 30.90
N LEU A 96 -4.82 -29.51 30.65
CA LEU A 96 -3.88 -30.52 30.19
C LEU A 96 -3.16 -31.10 31.43
N ARG A 97 -3.10 -32.41 31.55
CA ARG A 97 -2.40 -33.07 32.63
C ARG A 97 -1.48 -34.16 32.10
N ILE A 98 -0.28 -34.22 32.64
CA ILE A 98 0.59 -35.39 32.46
C ILE A 98 0.62 -36.20 33.74
N GLU A 99 0.46 -37.51 33.61
CA GLU A 99 0.63 -38.49 34.67
C GLU A 99 1.79 -39.43 34.34
N VAL A 100 2.62 -39.67 35.30
CA VAL A 100 3.73 -40.62 35.20
C VAL A 100 3.60 -41.61 36.35
N ARG A 101 3.56 -42.91 36.01
CA ARG A 101 3.43 -44.01 36.99
C ARG A 101 4.65 -44.90 36.92
N ARG A 102 5.13 -45.28 38.11
CA ARG A 102 6.22 -46.24 38.29
C ARG A 102 6.00 -47.05 39.56
N ASN A 103 6.09 -48.37 39.48
CA ASN A 103 5.94 -49.28 40.64
C ASN A 103 4.68 -48.98 41.50
N GLY A 104 3.55 -48.57 40.88
CA GLY A 104 2.32 -48.21 41.59
C GLY A 104 2.29 -46.77 42.10
N LEU A 105 3.41 -46.06 42.12
CA LEU A 105 3.48 -44.64 42.50
C LEU A 105 3.07 -43.76 41.35
N LEU A 106 2.41 -42.61 41.65
CA LEU A 106 1.94 -41.66 40.68
C LEU A 106 2.53 -40.26 40.97
N ASN A 107 3.12 -39.68 39.95
CA ASN A 107 3.40 -38.23 39.91
C ASN A 107 2.64 -37.60 38.76
N TYR A 108 2.27 -36.33 38.88
CA TYR A 108 1.56 -35.61 37.81
C TYR A 108 1.84 -34.13 37.82
N ARG A 109 1.59 -33.49 36.66
CA ARG A 109 1.54 -32.01 36.53
C ARG A 109 0.29 -31.60 35.77
N ASN A 110 -0.29 -30.50 36.20
CA ASN A 110 -1.43 -29.86 35.50
C ASN A 110 -0.98 -28.57 34.88
N PHE A 111 -1.51 -28.30 33.69
CA PHE A 111 -1.30 -27.05 32.95
C PHE A 111 -2.66 -26.48 32.58
N ALA A 112 -2.82 -25.17 32.77
CA ALA A 112 -3.92 -24.43 32.18
C ALA A 112 -3.56 -24.18 30.71
N LEU A 113 -4.25 -24.87 29.80
CA LEU A 113 -4.02 -24.73 28.34
C LEU A 113 -5.05 -23.79 27.74
N THR A 114 -4.58 -22.73 27.09
CA THR A 114 -5.41 -21.88 26.25
C THR A 114 -5.19 -22.24 24.80
N VAL A 115 -6.17 -22.84 24.15
CA VAL A 115 -6.18 -23.04 22.70
C VAL A 115 -6.82 -21.80 22.08
N LYS A 116 -6.03 -21.03 21.37
CA LYS A 116 -6.50 -19.85 20.62
C LYS A 116 -7.18 -20.31 19.33
N GLU A 117 -8.12 -19.50 18.84
CA GLU A 117 -8.58 -19.70 17.46
C GLU A 117 -7.37 -19.67 16.53
N ALA A 118 -7.37 -20.56 15.52
CA ALA A 118 -6.43 -20.42 14.44
C ALA A 118 -6.51 -18.96 13.97
N PRO A 119 -5.38 -18.27 13.75
CA PRO A 119 -5.46 -16.99 13.08
C PRO A 119 -6.29 -17.28 11.83
N THR A 120 -7.49 -16.69 11.77
CA THR A 120 -8.29 -16.75 10.56
C THR A 120 -7.30 -16.36 9.48
N THR A 121 -6.98 -17.29 8.58
CA THR A 121 -6.29 -16.94 7.34
C THR A 121 -7.05 -15.71 6.89
N PRO A 122 -6.41 -14.52 6.73
CA PRO A 122 -7.17 -13.35 6.32
C PRO A 122 -8.00 -13.88 5.18
N GLU A 123 -9.33 -13.84 5.34
CA GLU A 123 -10.27 -14.25 4.32
C GLU A 123 -9.69 -13.67 3.07
N GLU A 124 -9.37 -14.50 2.02
CA GLU A 124 -8.74 -13.95 0.81
C GLU A 124 -9.54 -12.72 0.50
N PRO A 125 -8.95 -11.51 0.51
CA PRO A 125 -9.74 -10.29 0.57
C PRO A 125 -10.75 -10.44 -0.53
N THR A 126 -12.01 -10.57 -0.15
CA THR A 126 -13.12 -10.55 -1.10
C THR A 126 -12.78 -9.36 -1.96
N PRO A 127 -12.59 -9.51 -3.30
CA PRO A 127 -12.16 -8.43 -4.17
C PRO A 127 -13.04 -7.27 -3.77
N SER A 128 -12.43 -6.22 -3.21
CA SER A 128 -13.15 -5.13 -2.54
C SER A 128 -14.40 -4.86 -3.36
N GLU A 129 -15.57 -4.77 -2.73
CA GLU A 129 -16.87 -4.53 -3.39
C GLU A 129 -16.90 -3.20 -4.15
N LEU A 130 -15.73 -2.67 -4.45
CA LEU A 130 -15.53 -1.47 -5.24
C LEU A 130 -16.13 -1.65 -6.62
N LYS A 131 -17.19 -0.93 -6.89
CA LYS A 131 -17.84 -0.90 -8.21
C LYS A 131 -16.97 -0.25 -9.29
N LYS A 132 -15.98 0.55 -8.86
CA LYS A 132 -15.04 1.30 -9.72
C LYS A 132 -13.62 1.17 -9.20
N LYS A 133 -12.63 1.37 -10.07
CA LYS A 133 -11.22 1.32 -9.68
C LYS A 133 -10.81 2.60 -8.94
N ILE A 134 -10.01 2.45 -7.90
CA ILE A 134 -9.34 3.57 -7.23
C ILE A 134 -7.84 3.37 -7.41
N PHE A 135 -7.24 4.24 -8.21
CA PHE A 135 -5.81 4.35 -8.38
C PHE A 135 -5.26 5.43 -7.46
N CYS A 136 -4.09 5.19 -6.88
CA CYS A 136 -3.34 6.20 -6.16
C CYS A 136 -1.93 6.29 -6.76
N TYR A 137 -1.43 7.52 -6.93
CA TYR A 137 0.00 7.74 -7.10
C TYR A 137 0.65 7.94 -5.73
N LEU A 138 1.87 7.46 -5.59
CA LEU A 138 2.71 7.65 -4.42
C LEU A 138 4.15 7.88 -4.88
N SER A 139 4.72 9.03 -4.56
CA SER A 139 6.13 9.30 -4.83
C SER A 139 7.02 8.26 -4.12
N ASN A 140 8.03 7.76 -4.82
CA ASN A 140 8.93 6.72 -4.30
C ASN A 140 9.60 7.11 -2.97
N GLY A 141 9.87 8.40 -2.73
CA GLY A 141 10.39 8.90 -1.46
C GLY A 141 9.39 8.90 -0.29
N ALA A 142 8.11 8.68 -0.55
CA ALA A 142 7.05 8.78 0.45
C ALA A 142 6.61 7.43 1.05
N ILE A 143 7.13 6.30 0.55
CA ILE A 143 6.73 4.95 0.99
C ILE A 143 6.85 4.75 2.51
N ALA A 144 7.92 5.25 3.13
CA ALA A 144 8.18 5.08 4.55
C ALA A 144 7.58 6.18 5.45
N SER A 145 6.90 7.17 4.88
CA SER A 145 6.54 8.40 5.58
C SER A 145 5.08 8.48 6.01
N ARG A 146 4.27 7.47 5.69
CA ARG A 146 2.85 7.47 6.03
C ARG A 146 2.27 6.07 6.21
N GLU A 147 1.18 5.97 6.94
CA GLU A 147 0.32 4.80 6.97
C GLU A 147 -0.55 4.74 5.71
N ILE A 148 -0.69 3.56 5.12
CA ILE A 148 -1.44 3.36 3.88
C ILE A 148 -2.78 2.70 4.16
N ALA A 149 -3.86 3.35 3.78
CA ALA A 149 -5.22 2.81 3.84
C ALA A 149 -5.48 1.82 2.70
N TRP A 150 -4.84 0.64 2.77
CA TRP A 150 -4.87 -0.38 1.72
C TRP A 150 -6.28 -0.81 1.32
N ASP A 151 -7.21 -0.84 2.29
CA ASP A 151 -8.59 -1.28 2.06
C ASP A 151 -9.41 -0.25 1.25
N GLN A 152 -8.89 0.97 1.06
CA GLN A 152 -9.59 2.06 0.38
C GLN A 152 -9.19 2.24 -1.09
N MET A 153 -8.30 1.40 -1.64
CA MET A 153 -7.82 1.52 -3.01
C MET A 153 -7.73 0.16 -3.70
N SER A 154 -7.69 0.16 -5.02
CA SER A 154 -7.49 -1.05 -5.82
C SER A 154 -6.12 -1.13 -6.49
N HIS A 155 -5.47 0.02 -6.74
CA HIS A 155 -4.20 0.11 -7.45
C HIS A 155 -3.33 1.20 -6.83
N LEU A 156 -2.05 0.91 -6.64
CA LEU A 156 -1.05 1.87 -6.21
C LEU A 156 0.10 1.89 -7.21
N CYS A 157 0.37 3.07 -7.78
CA CYS A 157 1.50 3.30 -8.66
C CYS A 157 2.60 4.03 -7.88
N VAL A 158 3.74 3.38 -7.69
CA VAL A 158 4.92 4.01 -7.06
C VAL A 158 5.68 4.79 -8.11
N VAL A 159 5.64 6.12 -8.01
CA VAL A 159 6.10 7.04 -9.04
C VAL A 159 7.57 7.43 -8.82
N GLY A 160 8.36 7.34 -9.88
CA GLY A 160 9.72 7.86 -9.93
C GLY A 160 10.11 8.27 -11.35
N GLY A 161 10.95 9.29 -11.47
CA GLY A 161 11.49 9.76 -12.74
C GLY A 161 12.43 8.72 -13.38
N VAL A 162 12.59 8.84 -14.68
CA VAL A 162 13.65 8.15 -15.43
C VAL A 162 14.78 9.15 -15.70
N THR A 163 16.00 8.77 -15.37
CA THR A 163 17.19 9.59 -15.62
C THR A 163 17.76 9.34 -17.01
N THR A 164 18.63 10.22 -17.49
CA THR A 164 19.20 10.15 -18.85
C THR A 164 20.09 8.93 -19.10
N ASP A 165 20.53 8.24 -18.04
CA ASP A 165 21.23 6.95 -18.14
C ASP A 165 20.27 5.75 -18.09
N GLY A 166 18.96 6.01 -18.02
CA GLY A 166 17.91 5.00 -17.97
C GLY A 166 17.67 4.39 -16.60
N THR A 167 18.17 5.02 -15.52
CA THR A 167 17.83 4.59 -14.16
C THR A 167 16.37 4.94 -13.85
N ILE A 168 15.62 3.96 -13.38
CA ILE A 168 14.23 4.14 -12.93
C ILE A 168 14.27 4.37 -11.42
N GLN A 169 14.02 5.60 -10.98
CA GLN A 169 14.19 6.00 -9.57
C GLN A 169 13.31 5.20 -8.59
N ALA A 170 12.09 4.86 -8.99
CA ALA A 170 11.20 4.04 -8.17
C ALA A 170 11.69 2.59 -7.98
N ALA A 171 12.52 2.07 -8.89
CA ALA A 171 12.99 0.69 -8.84
C ALA A 171 13.80 0.39 -7.58
N THR A 172 14.77 1.24 -7.24
CA THR A 172 15.61 1.06 -6.04
C THR A 172 14.77 1.05 -4.75
N THR A 173 13.78 1.93 -4.68
CA THR A 173 12.88 1.99 -3.53
C THR A 173 12.02 0.74 -3.43
N LEU A 174 11.45 0.26 -4.52
CA LEU A 174 10.63 -0.96 -4.55
C LEU A 174 11.46 -2.20 -4.18
N GLN A 175 12.69 -2.32 -4.70
CA GLN A 175 13.61 -3.43 -4.37
C GLN A 175 13.95 -3.52 -2.88
N THR A 176 13.98 -2.38 -2.17
CA THR A 176 14.30 -2.33 -0.74
C THR A 176 13.07 -2.39 0.16
N ASN A 177 11.85 -2.33 -0.39
CA ASN A 177 10.58 -2.30 0.35
C ASN A 177 9.65 -3.47 0.00
N GLY A 178 10.18 -4.70 -0.06
CA GLY A 178 9.40 -5.89 -0.42
C GLY A 178 8.21 -6.16 0.52
N ASP A 179 8.32 -5.82 1.79
CA ASP A 179 7.21 -5.99 2.75
C ASP A 179 6.05 -5.02 2.47
N PHE A 180 6.35 -3.80 2.03
CA PHE A 180 5.34 -2.85 1.59
C PHE A 180 4.52 -3.39 0.40
N ILE A 181 5.21 -3.98 -0.59
CA ILE A 181 4.56 -4.60 -1.76
C ILE A 181 3.63 -5.74 -1.30
N LYS A 182 4.14 -6.65 -0.46
CA LYS A 182 3.36 -7.78 0.05
C LYS A 182 2.15 -7.35 0.87
N GLN A 183 2.28 -6.29 1.70
CA GLN A 183 1.15 -5.75 2.48
C GLN A 183 0.02 -5.26 1.57
N GLY A 184 0.35 -4.50 0.52
CA GLY A 184 -0.66 -4.03 -0.43
C GLY A 184 -1.31 -5.19 -1.19
N GLN A 185 -0.51 -6.14 -1.67
CA GLN A 185 -1.00 -7.30 -2.41
C GLN A 185 -1.87 -8.22 -1.54
N ALA A 186 -1.53 -8.40 -0.25
CA ALA A 186 -2.34 -9.15 0.71
C ALA A 186 -3.73 -8.54 0.95
N LYS A 187 -3.89 -7.24 0.66
CA LYS A 187 -5.17 -6.51 0.68
C LYS A 187 -5.84 -6.42 -0.69
N GLY A 188 -5.33 -7.16 -1.68
CA GLY A 188 -5.86 -7.17 -3.05
C GLY A 188 -5.50 -5.94 -3.89
N VAL A 189 -4.62 -5.06 -3.39
CA VAL A 189 -4.16 -3.87 -4.12
C VAL A 189 -3.10 -4.27 -5.13
N LYS A 190 -3.27 -3.82 -6.38
CA LYS A 190 -2.27 -3.98 -7.44
C LYS A 190 -1.17 -2.96 -7.30
N ILE A 191 0.07 -3.39 -7.15
CA ILE A 191 1.24 -2.51 -6.99
C ILE A 191 2.00 -2.42 -8.31
N LEU A 192 2.11 -1.19 -8.86
CA LEU A 192 2.71 -0.93 -10.16
C LEU A 192 3.96 -0.05 -10.03
N LEU A 193 4.98 -0.38 -10.82
CA LEU A 193 6.09 0.53 -11.09
C LEU A 193 5.60 1.67 -11.98
N SER A 194 5.75 2.92 -11.56
CA SER A 194 5.41 4.07 -12.41
C SER A 194 6.67 4.81 -12.85
N MET A 195 6.85 4.91 -14.17
CA MET A 195 7.99 5.58 -14.81
C MET A 195 7.54 6.92 -15.38
N ASP A 196 8.05 8.03 -14.83
CA ASP A 196 7.87 9.35 -15.42
C ASP A 196 8.94 9.61 -16.49
N LEU A 197 8.50 9.75 -17.74
CA LEU A 197 9.35 9.91 -18.93
C LEU A 197 9.67 11.38 -19.27
N ALA A 198 9.21 12.35 -18.49
CA ALA A 198 9.35 13.77 -18.83
C ALA A 198 10.79 14.20 -19.13
N ASN A 199 11.76 13.67 -18.38
CA ASN A 199 13.17 14.04 -18.53
C ASN A 199 13.87 13.38 -19.73
N VAL A 200 13.36 12.29 -20.25
CA VAL A 200 14.05 11.48 -21.26
C VAL A 200 13.37 11.47 -22.62
N MET A 201 12.11 11.83 -22.69
CA MET A 201 11.32 11.72 -23.93
C MET A 201 11.93 12.48 -25.11
N LYS A 202 12.46 13.70 -24.88
CA LYS A 202 13.07 14.53 -25.94
C LYS A 202 14.34 13.93 -26.53
N THR A 203 15.07 13.17 -25.77
CA THR A 203 16.38 12.60 -26.17
C THR A 203 16.30 11.08 -26.35
N MET A 204 15.10 10.53 -26.31
CA MET A 204 14.87 9.09 -26.42
C MET A 204 15.29 8.59 -27.80
N THR A 205 16.15 7.59 -27.81
CA THR A 205 16.51 6.81 -28.99
C THR A 205 15.83 5.44 -28.93
N ASP A 206 15.79 4.72 -30.05
CA ASP A 206 15.24 3.36 -30.07
C ASP A 206 15.98 2.40 -29.15
N ASP A 207 17.32 2.49 -29.11
CA ASP A 207 18.15 1.64 -28.22
C ASP A 207 17.90 1.98 -26.75
N PHE A 208 17.77 3.27 -26.41
CA PHE A 208 17.44 3.72 -25.06
C PHE A 208 16.06 3.22 -24.65
N ARG A 209 15.05 3.40 -25.51
CA ARG A 209 13.67 2.95 -25.30
C ARG A 209 13.60 1.44 -25.05
N GLN A 210 14.29 0.65 -25.91
CA GLN A 210 14.34 -0.80 -25.77
C GLN A 210 14.97 -1.21 -24.44
N SER A 211 16.13 -0.66 -24.12
CA SER A 211 16.84 -0.93 -22.85
C SER A 211 16.02 -0.52 -21.63
N LEU A 212 15.30 0.62 -21.70
CA LEU A 212 14.40 1.06 -20.62
C LEU A 212 13.27 0.07 -20.40
N GLY A 213 12.64 -0.41 -21.47
CA GLY A 213 11.59 -1.41 -21.41
C GLY A 213 12.07 -2.73 -20.79
N GLU A 214 13.25 -3.22 -21.18
CA GLU A 214 13.86 -4.43 -20.60
C GLU A 214 14.12 -4.26 -19.08
N ARG A 215 14.68 -3.12 -18.67
CA ARG A 215 14.93 -2.81 -17.24
C ARG A 215 13.62 -2.74 -16.45
N ALA A 216 12.58 -2.11 -16.99
CA ALA A 216 11.30 -2.01 -16.32
C ALA A 216 10.64 -3.39 -16.11
N LEU A 217 10.69 -4.26 -17.11
CA LEU A 217 10.21 -5.64 -17.01
C LEU A 217 10.99 -6.44 -15.96
N GLN A 218 12.32 -6.27 -15.92
CA GLN A 218 13.15 -6.92 -14.91
C GLN A 218 12.78 -6.49 -13.49
N VAL A 219 12.52 -5.18 -13.26
CA VAL A 219 12.08 -4.67 -11.95
C VAL A 219 10.74 -5.28 -11.54
N VAL A 220 9.80 -5.43 -12.48
CA VAL A 220 8.50 -6.06 -12.22
C VAL A 220 8.67 -7.52 -11.79
N GLU A 221 9.58 -8.24 -12.41
CA GLU A 221 9.89 -9.63 -12.07
C GLU A 221 10.58 -9.73 -10.71
N ASP A 222 11.67 -8.99 -10.51
CA ASP A 222 12.51 -9.03 -9.30
C ASP A 222 11.72 -8.63 -8.03
N CYS A 223 10.82 -7.65 -8.15
CA CYS A 223 10.01 -7.16 -7.03
C CYS A 223 8.65 -7.86 -6.90
N GLY A 224 8.27 -8.72 -7.85
CA GLY A 224 6.95 -9.37 -7.85
C GLY A 224 5.78 -8.40 -8.03
N LEU A 225 5.97 -7.32 -8.82
CA LEU A 225 4.94 -6.30 -9.03
C LEU A 225 3.81 -6.79 -9.94
N ASP A 226 2.66 -6.13 -9.85
CA ASP A 226 1.46 -6.45 -10.65
C ASP A 226 1.47 -5.78 -12.03
N GLY A 227 2.41 -4.88 -12.31
CA GLY A 227 2.50 -4.22 -13.61
C GLY A 227 3.33 -2.95 -13.66
N ILE A 228 3.16 -2.21 -14.74
CA ILE A 228 3.85 -0.95 -15.03
C ILE A 228 2.83 0.14 -15.37
N ASN A 229 3.08 1.34 -14.87
CA ASN A 229 2.45 2.57 -15.31
C ASN A 229 3.49 3.43 -16.05
N VAL A 230 3.24 3.77 -17.31
CA VAL A 230 4.08 4.69 -18.08
C VAL A 230 3.46 6.08 -17.98
N PHE A 231 4.13 6.99 -17.28
CA PHE A 231 3.64 8.33 -17.05
C PHE A 231 4.31 9.31 -18.01
N PHE A 232 3.51 9.97 -18.84
CA PHE A 232 3.95 11.04 -19.73
C PHE A 232 2.79 11.97 -20.03
N GLU A 233 2.73 13.11 -19.37
CA GLU A 233 1.67 14.11 -19.55
C GLU A 233 1.80 14.87 -20.90
N GLY A 234 2.84 14.62 -21.65
CA GLY A 234 3.14 15.38 -22.87
C GLY A 234 3.85 16.70 -22.57
N TRP A 235 4.41 17.31 -23.62
CA TRP A 235 5.04 18.63 -23.54
C TRP A 235 4.04 19.71 -23.88
N THR A 236 3.60 20.47 -22.91
CA THR A 236 3.02 21.78 -23.15
C THR A 236 4.17 22.77 -23.20
N GLY A 237 4.84 22.87 -24.31
CA GLY A 237 5.71 24.01 -24.60
C GLY A 237 4.85 25.24 -24.64
N SER A 238 4.78 25.99 -23.55
CA SER A 238 4.17 27.33 -23.50
C SER A 238 4.99 28.40 -24.23
N SER A 239 5.77 27.99 -25.18
CA SER A 239 6.37 28.93 -26.14
C SER A 239 5.35 29.13 -27.24
N ALA A 240 4.83 30.32 -27.35
CA ALA A 240 4.05 30.81 -28.48
C ALA A 240 4.85 30.71 -29.78
N GLY A 241 5.09 29.54 -30.28
CA GLY A 241 5.91 29.22 -31.44
C GLY A 241 6.01 27.73 -31.58
N GLY A 242 4.89 27.10 -31.99
CA GLY A 242 4.84 25.78 -32.60
C GLY A 242 5.72 24.73 -31.94
N SER A 243 5.16 23.91 -31.07
CA SER A 243 5.72 22.57 -30.89
C SER A 243 5.63 21.91 -32.27
N ASP A 244 6.77 21.53 -32.77
CA ASP A 244 6.88 20.96 -34.09
C ASP A 244 6.02 19.67 -34.13
N LYS A 245 5.07 19.61 -35.10
CA LYS A 245 4.30 18.35 -35.32
C LYS A 245 5.24 17.16 -35.51
N ALA A 246 6.47 17.41 -35.95
CA ALA A 246 7.53 16.40 -36.05
C ALA A 246 7.97 15.85 -34.69
N GLU A 247 8.15 16.69 -33.67
CA GLU A 247 8.50 16.21 -32.33
C GLU A 247 7.39 15.34 -31.72
N ASN A 248 6.13 15.78 -31.83
CA ASN A 248 4.99 15.02 -31.32
C ASN A 248 4.83 13.66 -32.04
N SER A 249 5.15 13.59 -33.34
CA SER A 249 5.16 12.33 -34.08
C SER A 249 6.24 11.37 -33.58
N ILE A 250 7.42 11.88 -33.21
CA ILE A 250 8.51 11.08 -32.65
C ILE A 250 8.09 10.56 -31.26
N TYR A 251 7.53 11.40 -30.39
CA TYR A 251 7.07 10.98 -29.06
C TYR A 251 5.98 9.92 -29.13
N ALA A 252 4.98 10.10 -30.00
CA ALA A 252 3.93 9.12 -30.21
C ALA A 252 4.49 7.77 -30.70
N SER A 253 5.47 7.80 -31.60
CA SER A 253 6.15 6.61 -32.10
C SER A 253 6.91 5.85 -31.00
N HIS A 254 7.69 6.57 -30.16
CA HIS A 254 8.39 5.97 -29.04
C HIS A 254 7.44 5.39 -27.98
N LEU A 255 6.37 6.10 -27.64
CA LEU A 255 5.37 5.63 -26.69
C LEU A 255 4.68 4.36 -27.21
N LYS A 256 4.24 4.35 -28.47
CA LYS A 256 3.60 3.17 -29.06
C LYS A 256 4.51 1.95 -29.03
N ALA A 257 5.77 2.11 -29.45
CA ALA A 257 6.74 1.02 -29.45
C ALA A 257 7.07 0.55 -28.02
N LEU A 258 7.13 1.46 -27.04
CA LEU A 258 7.33 1.11 -25.63
C LEU A 258 6.14 0.32 -25.09
N TYR A 259 4.91 0.77 -25.34
CA TYR A 259 3.71 0.04 -24.89
C TYR A 259 3.63 -1.35 -25.51
N GLN A 260 3.95 -1.51 -26.80
CA GLN A 260 4.01 -2.82 -27.45
C GLN A 260 5.04 -3.75 -26.79
N GLN A 261 6.25 -3.25 -26.55
CA GLN A 261 7.32 -4.00 -25.89
C GLN A 261 6.91 -4.41 -24.47
N LEU A 262 6.41 -3.46 -23.66
CA LEU A 262 6.02 -3.73 -22.28
C LEU A 262 4.85 -4.71 -22.21
N LYS A 263 3.80 -4.53 -23.03
CA LYS A 263 2.65 -5.45 -23.02
C LYS A 263 3.04 -6.86 -23.40
N ALA A 264 3.93 -7.02 -24.37
CA ALA A 264 4.45 -8.33 -24.76
C ALA A 264 5.25 -9.02 -23.62
N GLY A 265 6.03 -8.24 -22.84
CA GLY A 265 6.83 -8.77 -21.73
C GLY A 265 6.04 -8.97 -20.44
N LEU A 266 4.98 -8.20 -20.21
CA LEU A 266 4.16 -8.28 -18.99
C LEU A 266 3.18 -9.48 -18.98
N GLY A 267 2.80 -10.00 -20.16
CA GLY A 267 1.78 -11.04 -20.25
C GLY A 267 0.44 -10.59 -19.65
N GLU A 268 -0.02 -11.29 -18.61
CA GLU A 268 -1.28 -11.00 -17.89
C GLU A 268 -1.17 -9.83 -16.88
N LYS A 269 0.04 -9.36 -16.62
CA LYS A 269 0.24 -8.21 -15.71
C LYS A 269 -0.23 -6.92 -16.37
N LEU A 270 -0.52 -5.92 -15.52
CA LEU A 270 -1.10 -4.66 -15.97
C LEU A 270 -0.08 -3.75 -16.66
N LEU A 271 -0.51 -3.15 -17.76
CA LEU A 271 0.14 -1.98 -18.34
C LEU A 271 -0.83 -0.81 -18.30
N THR A 272 -0.46 0.29 -17.67
CA THR A 272 -1.28 1.48 -17.61
C THR A 272 -0.52 2.69 -18.15
N ALA A 273 -1.26 3.70 -18.61
CA ALA A 273 -0.68 4.95 -19.09
C ALA A 273 -1.15 6.11 -18.22
N GLY A 274 -0.22 6.98 -17.79
CA GLY A 274 -0.54 8.28 -17.20
C GLY A 274 -0.43 9.37 -18.26
N VAL A 275 -1.50 10.11 -18.49
CA VAL A 275 -1.62 11.07 -19.59
C VAL A 275 -2.21 12.38 -19.10
N LYS A 276 -2.01 13.47 -19.86
CA LYS A 276 -2.61 14.77 -19.56
C LYS A 276 -4.11 14.79 -19.88
N GLY A 277 -4.90 15.51 -19.07
CA GLY A 277 -6.33 15.65 -19.24
C GLY A 277 -6.72 16.43 -20.50
N ASP A 278 -5.97 17.49 -20.81
CA ASP A 278 -6.15 18.25 -22.03
C ASP A 278 -5.46 17.52 -23.19
N SER A 279 -6.23 16.93 -24.06
CA SER A 279 -5.74 16.37 -25.30
C SER A 279 -5.83 17.38 -26.45
N GLU A 280 -5.48 16.95 -27.66
CA GLU A 280 -5.36 17.78 -28.85
C GLU A 280 -6.54 18.74 -29.03
N GLY A 281 -6.23 20.03 -29.10
CA GLY A 281 -7.19 21.11 -29.37
C GLY A 281 -8.00 21.60 -28.16
N MET A 282 -7.91 20.93 -27.01
CA MET A 282 -8.51 21.44 -25.77
C MET A 282 -7.65 22.56 -25.19
N TRP A 283 -8.27 23.71 -24.88
CA TRP A 283 -7.60 24.86 -24.26
C TRP A 283 -6.24 25.25 -24.88
N GLY A 284 -6.07 24.98 -26.19
CA GLY A 284 -4.82 25.30 -26.91
C GLY A 284 -3.66 24.36 -26.62
N SER A 285 -3.91 23.21 -26.01
CA SER A 285 -2.87 22.21 -25.78
C SER A 285 -2.38 21.57 -27.07
N GLN A 286 -1.09 21.23 -27.09
CA GLN A 286 -0.47 20.45 -28.15
C GLN A 286 -0.55 18.98 -27.79
N ASN A 287 -0.95 18.16 -28.75
CA ASN A 287 -1.11 16.73 -28.56
C ASN A 287 0.23 15.99 -28.67
N ALA A 288 0.68 15.40 -27.57
CA ALA A 288 1.85 14.52 -27.56
C ALA A 288 1.66 13.21 -28.36
N TYR A 289 0.44 12.90 -28.74
CA TYR A 289 0.07 11.64 -29.40
C TYR A 289 -0.15 11.79 -30.91
N ASN A 290 -0.01 13.02 -31.43
CA ASN A 290 -0.14 13.34 -32.85
C ASN A 290 -1.43 12.77 -33.51
N GLY A 291 -2.54 12.74 -32.76
CA GLY A 291 -3.82 12.17 -33.21
C GLY A 291 -3.85 10.63 -33.32
N ASP A 292 -2.76 9.94 -33.03
CA ASP A 292 -2.75 8.48 -32.99
C ASP A 292 -3.03 7.95 -31.56
N PHE A 293 -4.28 7.63 -31.30
CA PHE A 293 -4.71 7.03 -30.04
C PHE A 293 -4.69 5.49 -30.07
N SER A 294 -4.31 4.87 -31.20
CA SER A 294 -4.26 3.41 -31.32
C SER A 294 -3.25 2.75 -30.37
N MET A 295 -2.25 3.51 -29.88
CA MET A 295 -1.29 3.01 -28.90
C MET A 295 -1.96 2.58 -27.58
N PHE A 296 -3.13 3.15 -27.27
CA PHE A 296 -3.84 2.84 -26.02
C PHE A 296 -4.62 1.50 -26.09
N GLU A 297 -4.62 0.82 -27.22
CA GLU A 297 -5.09 -0.60 -27.28
C GLU A 297 -4.19 -1.56 -26.49
N TYR A 298 -2.89 -1.21 -26.33
CA TYR A 298 -1.93 -2.03 -25.58
C TYR A 298 -2.04 -1.85 -24.05
N VAL A 299 -2.72 -0.81 -23.56
CA VAL A 299 -2.85 -0.55 -22.11
C VAL A 299 -4.19 -1.00 -21.55
N ASP A 300 -4.19 -1.41 -20.31
CA ASP A 300 -5.39 -1.87 -19.60
C ASP A 300 -6.20 -0.69 -19.06
N TYR A 301 -5.51 0.36 -18.52
CA TYR A 301 -6.12 1.58 -18.02
C TYR A 301 -5.33 2.83 -18.42
N ILE A 302 -6.03 3.95 -18.53
CA ILE A 302 -5.48 5.26 -18.86
C ILE A 302 -5.81 6.22 -17.71
N ASN A 303 -4.79 6.61 -16.96
CA ASN A 303 -4.87 7.55 -15.85
C ASN A 303 -4.79 8.99 -16.40
N VAL A 304 -5.91 9.65 -16.49
CA VAL A 304 -6.03 10.98 -17.11
C VAL A 304 -5.84 12.06 -16.06
N ALA A 305 -4.73 12.78 -16.10
CA ALA A 305 -4.39 13.86 -15.16
C ALA A 305 -5.22 15.13 -15.42
N ILE A 306 -6.27 15.36 -14.65
CA ILE A 306 -7.22 16.49 -14.84
C ILE A 306 -6.99 17.55 -13.75
N TYR A 307 -5.82 18.14 -13.77
CA TYR A 307 -5.36 19.16 -12.83
C TYR A 307 -4.28 20.05 -13.47
N ASN A 308 -3.84 21.10 -12.76
CA ASN A 308 -2.85 22.07 -13.23
C ASN A 308 -3.30 22.86 -14.47
N PHE A 309 -4.59 23.17 -14.59
CA PHE A 309 -5.10 24.07 -15.64
C PHE A 309 -4.81 25.55 -15.34
N THR A 310 -4.54 25.88 -14.08
CA THR A 310 -4.07 27.19 -13.63
C THR A 310 -2.85 27.02 -12.71
N GLY A 311 -2.00 28.06 -12.60
CA GLY A 311 -0.76 28.02 -11.84
C GLY A 311 0.06 29.29 -11.92
N ALA A 312 1.37 29.20 -11.71
CA ALA A 312 2.28 30.34 -11.58
C ALA A 312 2.69 31.02 -12.90
N TRP A 313 2.31 30.53 -14.06
CA TRP A 313 2.70 31.12 -15.36
C TRP A 313 1.91 32.38 -15.67
N ALA A 314 2.53 33.32 -16.37
CA ALA A 314 2.01 34.68 -16.57
C ALA A 314 0.64 34.78 -17.25
N SER A 315 0.29 33.83 -18.12
CA SER A 315 -1.02 33.75 -18.78
C SER A 315 -2.08 32.98 -18.02
N SER A 316 -1.77 32.49 -16.82
CA SER A 316 -2.73 31.74 -15.99
C SER A 316 -3.82 32.67 -15.47
N ALA A 317 -5.03 32.15 -15.37
CA ALA A 317 -6.07 32.72 -14.51
C ALA A 317 -5.79 32.46 -13.04
N VAL A 318 -6.32 33.31 -12.16
CA VAL A 318 -6.47 33.01 -10.72
C VAL A 318 -7.80 32.32 -10.58
N ALA A 319 -7.77 30.97 -10.66
CA ALA A 319 -8.98 30.15 -10.68
C ALA A 319 -8.68 28.71 -10.24
N GLN A 320 -9.73 27.92 -10.07
CA GLN A 320 -9.64 26.50 -9.72
C GLN A 320 -8.84 25.72 -10.77
N HIS A 321 -7.72 25.11 -10.35
CA HIS A 321 -6.80 24.40 -11.22
C HIS A 321 -7.28 23.00 -11.64
N ALA A 322 -8.34 22.51 -11.01
CA ALA A 322 -8.93 21.20 -11.26
C ALA A 322 -10.46 21.28 -11.03
N SER A 323 -11.15 22.11 -11.83
CA SER A 323 -12.59 22.32 -11.70
C SER A 323 -13.42 21.13 -12.16
N PHE A 324 -14.70 21.10 -11.82
CA PHE A 324 -15.63 20.11 -12.35
C PHE A 324 -15.84 20.24 -13.86
N GLU A 325 -15.82 21.46 -14.38
CA GLU A 325 -15.90 21.73 -15.82
C GLU A 325 -14.73 21.09 -16.58
N HIS A 326 -13.49 21.31 -16.11
CA HIS A 326 -12.32 20.65 -16.67
C HIS A 326 -12.44 19.12 -16.61
N PHE A 327 -12.98 18.60 -15.50
CA PHE A 327 -13.13 17.16 -15.29
C PHE A 327 -14.09 16.52 -16.31
N THR A 328 -15.26 17.10 -16.51
CA THR A 328 -16.25 16.60 -17.47
C THR A 328 -15.85 16.80 -18.92
N ALA A 329 -15.18 17.91 -19.22
CA ALA A 329 -14.67 18.19 -20.55
C ALA A 329 -13.55 17.21 -20.95
N ALA A 330 -12.61 16.93 -20.05
CA ALA A 330 -11.56 15.94 -20.29
C ALA A 330 -12.15 14.52 -20.44
N ALA A 331 -13.11 14.15 -19.59
CA ALA A 331 -13.80 12.86 -19.71
C ALA A 331 -14.48 12.69 -21.08
N THR A 332 -15.17 13.73 -21.55
CA THR A 332 -15.80 13.74 -22.89
C THR A 332 -14.77 13.66 -24.01
N GLN A 333 -13.67 14.43 -23.91
CA GLN A 333 -12.60 14.42 -24.89
C GLN A 333 -11.98 13.02 -25.03
N TRP A 334 -11.57 12.43 -23.92
CA TRP A 334 -10.91 11.10 -23.95
C TRP A 334 -11.85 9.99 -24.41
N ASN A 335 -13.11 9.99 -23.97
CA ASN A 335 -14.06 8.96 -24.37
C ASN A 335 -14.63 9.21 -25.78
N THR A 336 -15.29 10.36 -25.98
CA THR A 336 -16.10 10.58 -27.18
C THR A 336 -15.28 11.03 -28.38
N VAL A 337 -14.33 11.96 -28.16
CA VAL A 337 -13.53 12.53 -29.27
C VAL A 337 -12.36 11.63 -29.64
N ASN A 338 -11.62 11.13 -28.62
CA ASN A 338 -10.47 10.25 -28.86
C ASN A 338 -10.86 8.77 -29.04
N GLY A 339 -12.12 8.41 -28.79
CA GLY A 339 -12.65 7.06 -29.03
C GLY A 339 -12.20 6.00 -28.05
N ILE A 340 -11.74 6.39 -26.85
CA ILE A 340 -11.27 5.45 -25.83
C ILE A 340 -12.47 4.89 -25.04
N ASP A 341 -12.48 3.58 -24.82
CA ASP A 341 -13.48 2.93 -23.96
C ASP A 341 -13.43 3.53 -22.56
N LYS A 342 -14.58 4.05 -22.11
CA LYS A 342 -14.69 4.70 -20.79
C LYS A 342 -14.34 3.78 -19.61
N ASN A 343 -14.49 2.45 -19.77
CA ASN A 343 -14.07 1.51 -18.73
C ASN A 343 -12.56 1.46 -18.52
N LYS A 344 -11.76 1.86 -19.54
CA LYS A 344 -10.32 2.02 -19.41
C LYS A 344 -9.90 3.39 -18.85
N ILE A 345 -10.79 4.37 -18.82
CA ILE A 345 -10.48 5.74 -18.42
C ILE A 345 -10.60 5.88 -16.91
N ILE A 346 -9.51 6.26 -16.26
CA ILE A 346 -9.40 6.58 -14.84
C ILE A 346 -9.19 8.10 -14.73
N LEU A 347 -10.17 8.81 -14.19
CA LEU A 347 -10.19 10.27 -14.14
C LEU A 347 -9.44 10.80 -12.91
N GLY A 348 -8.43 11.65 -13.12
CA GLY A 348 -7.50 12.10 -12.09
C GLY A 348 -7.98 13.27 -11.26
N LEU A 349 -7.77 13.18 -9.95
CA LEU A 349 -7.99 14.22 -8.95
C LEU A 349 -6.67 14.60 -8.28
N PRO A 350 -6.41 15.90 -7.96
CA PRO A 350 -5.27 16.29 -7.17
C PRO A 350 -5.57 16.21 -5.67
N ALA A 351 -4.64 15.67 -4.88
CA ALA A 351 -4.63 15.81 -3.42
C ALA A 351 -3.82 17.04 -2.97
N TYR A 352 -3.87 18.11 -3.77
CA TYR A 352 -3.20 19.37 -3.48
C TYR A 352 -3.99 20.55 -4.06
N GLY A 353 -3.65 21.73 -3.62
CA GLY A 353 -4.17 22.98 -4.16
C GLY A 353 -3.08 23.89 -4.73
N ILE A 354 -3.52 24.94 -5.44
CA ILE A 354 -2.68 26.05 -5.90
C ILE A 354 -3.07 27.29 -5.11
N GLN A 355 -2.12 27.77 -4.30
CA GLN A 355 -2.28 29.03 -3.57
C GLN A 355 -1.70 30.18 -4.38
N PHE A 356 -2.54 31.11 -4.77
CA PHE A 356 -2.16 32.39 -5.36
C PHE A 356 -1.86 33.42 -4.27
N GLN A 357 -0.80 34.21 -4.48
CA GLN A 357 -0.39 35.24 -3.53
C GLN A 357 -1.24 36.53 -3.66
N SER A 358 -2.11 36.57 -4.66
CA SER A 358 -3.04 37.67 -4.96
C SER A 358 -4.29 37.09 -5.62
N THR A 359 -5.43 37.69 -5.37
CA THR A 359 -6.70 37.33 -6.03
C THR A 359 -6.80 37.82 -7.49
N SER A 360 -5.81 38.58 -7.96
CA SER A 360 -5.81 39.20 -9.31
C SER A 360 -4.57 38.87 -10.16
N SER A 361 -3.58 38.16 -9.60
CA SER A 361 -2.33 37.83 -10.32
C SER A 361 -1.89 36.39 -10.02
N PRO A 362 -1.56 35.63 -11.06
CA PRO A 362 -1.03 34.26 -10.89
C PRO A 362 0.43 34.22 -10.44
N THR A 363 1.14 35.37 -10.49
CA THR A 363 2.55 35.42 -10.16
C THR A 363 2.85 34.96 -8.74
N GLY A 364 3.79 34.03 -8.58
CA GLY A 364 4.18 33.49 -7.28
C GLY A 364 3.19 32.49 -6.70
N ALA A 365 2.28 31.97 -7.52
CA ALA A 365 1.43 30.84 -7.08
C ALA A 365 2.28 29.62 -6.69
N VAL A 366 1.87 28.92 -5.64
CA VAL A 366 2.59 27.75 -5.10
C VAL A 366 1.65 26.57 -4.91
N ARG A 367 2.15 25.38 -5.19
CA ARG A 367 1.46 24.13 -4.87
C ARG A 367 1.49 23.89 -3.36
N LYS A 368 0.37 23.48 -2.80
CA LYS A 368 0.23 23.07 -1.39
C LYS A 368 -0.44 21.71 -1.28
N ALA A 369 0.18 20.78 -0.57
CA ALA A 369 -0.45 19.52 -0.23
C ALA A 369 -1.79 19.73 0.50
N TYR A 370 -2.77 18.91 0.24
CA TYR A 370 -4.10 19.02 0.87
C TYR A 370 -4.01 18.94 2.41
N LYS A 371 -3.23 18.01 2.97
CA LYS A 371 -2.98 17.92 4.41
C LYS A 371 -2.39 19.21 5.02
N VAL A 372 -1.62 19.97 4.24
CA VAL A 372 -1.09 21.28 4.67
C VAL A 372 -2.19 22.33 4.66
N ILE A 373 -3.08 22.32 3.65
CA ILE A 373 -4.25 23.20 3.60
C ILE A 373 -5.16 22.94 4.81
N LEU A 374 -5.42 21.68 5.15
CA LEU A 374 -6.21 21.31 6.33
C LEU A 374 -5.63 21.91 7.63
N THR A 375 -4.32 21.90 7.77
CA THR A 375 -3.63 22.41 8.97
C THR A 375 -3.59 23.94 9.00
N GLU A 376 -3.19 24.58 7.90
CA GLU A 376 -3.05 26.05 7.82
C GLU A 376 -4.38 26.80 7.94
N TYR A 377 -5.46 26.19 7.47
CA TYR A 377 -6.79 26.77 7.42
C TYR A 377 -7.81 26.05 8.32
N ALA A 378 -7.34 25.35 9.35
CA ALA A 378 -8.18 24.52 10.23
C ALA A 378 -9.44 25.24 10.77
N ALA A 379 -9.35 26.53 11.08
CA ALA A 379 -10.47 27.34 11.55
C ALA A 379 -11.54 27.64 10.46
N ASP A 380 -11.23 27.40 9.21
CA ASP A 380 -12.06 27.73 8.07
C ASP A 380 -12.82 26.50 7.50
N SER A 381 -12.75 25.33 8.17
CA SER A 381 -13.35 24.05 7.76
C SER A 381 -12.94 23.65 6.33
N PRO A 382 -11.65 23.48 6.06
CA PRO A 382 -11.15 23.33 4.70
C PRO A 382 -11.62 22.04 4.01
N ALA A 383 -11.92 20.97 4.73
CA ALA A 383 -12.43 19.75 4.13
C ALA A 383 -13.79 19.97 3.41
N GLU A 384 -14.60 20.89 3.90
CA GLU A 384 -15.93 21.20 3.38
C GLU A 384 -15.96 22.31 2.31
N LYS A 385 -14.79 22.68 1.78
CA LYS A 385 -14.62 23.76 0.81
C LYS A 385 -13.68 23.35 -0.31
N ASP A 386 -13.77 24.05 -1.43
CA ASP A 386 -12.89 23.86 -2.60
C ASP A 386 -11.99 25.08 -2.86
N GLU A 387 -12.19 26.14 -2.09
CA GLU A 387 -11.36 27.35 -2.09
C GLU A 387 -11.41 28.06 -0.73
N ILE A 388 -10.34 28.75 -0.40
CA ILE A 388 -10.27 29.64 0.79
C ILE A 388 -9.52 30.90 0.40
N GLU A 389 -10.18 32.05 0.60
CA GLU A 389 -9.54 33.38 0.52
C GLU A 389 -9.23 33.87 1.93
N LYS A 390 -7.97 34.27 2.17
CA LYS A 390 -7.52 34.80 3.45
C LYS A 390 -6.32 35.72 3.30
N ASN A 391 -6.39 36.90 3.91
CA ASN A 391 -5.28 37.88 3.91
C ASN A 391 -4.80 38.23 2.49
N GLY A 392 -5.70 38.38 1.52
CA GLY A 392 -5.41 38.74 0.12
C GLY A 392 -4.79 37.60 -0.70
N LYS A 393 -4.69 36.39 -0.16
CA LYS A 393 -4.31 35.18 -0.86
C LYS A 393 -5.52 34.29 -1.05
N ILE A 394 -5.53 33.50 -2.11
CA ILE A 394 -6.55 32.50 -2.34
C ILE A 394 -5.91 31.15 -2.67
N VAL A 395 -6.42 30.07 -2.08
CA VAL A 395 -6.04 28.71 -2.44
C VAL A 395 -7.23 28.00 -3.04
N PHE A 396 -7.05 27.41 -4.22
CA PHE A 396 -8.00 26.54 -4.87
C PHE A 396 -7.51 25.09 -4.75
N TYR A 397 -8.39 24.19 -4.38
CA TYR A 397 -8.11 22.77 -4.20
C TYR A 397 -9.39 21.94 -4.44
N ASN A 398 -9.30 20.61 -4.34
CA ASN A 398 -10.48 19.77 -4.32
C ASN A 398 -10.71 19.32 -2.87
N GLY A 399 -11.74 19.85 -2.21
CA GLY A 399 -12.23 19.37 -0.93
C GLY A 399 -13.29 18.28 -1.10
N HIS A 400 -13.94 17.89 -0.02
CA HIS A 400 -14.97 16.85 -0.05
C HIS A 400 -16.10 17.13 -1.03
N PRO A 401 -16.67 18.36 -1.13
CA PRO A 401 -17.77 18.62 -2.05
C PRO A 401 -17.41 18.33 -3.50
N LEU A 402 -16.27 18.82 -3.96
CA LEU A 402 -15.85 18.65 -5.35
C LEU A 402 -15.37 17.21 -5.63
N VAL A 403 -14.71 16.55 -4.68
CA VAL A 403 -14.31 15.14 -4.80
C VAL A 403 -15.55 14.24 -4.85
N GLN A 404 -16.56 14.49 -4.01
CA GLN A 404 -17.83 13.76 -4.06
C GLN A 404 -18.52 13.93 -5.41
N GLN A 405 -18.66 15.16 -5.88
CA GLN A 405 -19.30 15.47 -7.18
C GLN A 405 -18.60 14.75 -8.34
N LYS A 406 -17.28 14.73 -8.36
CA LYS A 406 -16.48 14.03 -9.39
C LYS A 406 -16.60 12.51 -9.27
N SER A 407 -16.65 11.99 -8.06
CA SER A 407 -16.82 10.55 -7.81
C SER A 407 -18.20 10.06 -8.25
N ASP A 408 -19.25 10.81 -7.94
CA ASP A 408 -20.62 10.53 -8.41
C ASP A 408 -20.68 10.56 -9.94
N TYR A 409 -20.03 11.55 -10.59
CA TYR A 409 -19.97 11.62 -12.05
C TYR A 409 -19.33 10.37 -12.67
N VAL A 410 -18.27 9.82 -12.08
CA VAL A 410 -17.62 8.59 -12.54
C VAL A 410 -18.56 7.40 -12.48
N VAL A 411 -19.33 7.28 -11.40
CA VAL A 411 -20.32 6.21 -11.22
C VAL A 411 -21.45 6.35 -12.24
N ASP A 412 -22.08 7.53 -12.29
CA ASP A 412 -23.27 7.81 -13.10
C ASP A 412 -23.00 7.70 -14.60
N ASN A 413 -21.79 8.04 -15.05
CA ASN A 413 -21.42 7.99 -16.46
C ASN A 413 -20.67 6.72 -16.86
N GLY A 414 -20.40 5.81 -15.92
CA GLY A 414 -19.82 4.49 -16.18
C GLY A 414 -18.33 4.52 -16.54
N PHE A 415 -17.55 5.52 -16.07
CA PHE A 415 -16.10 5.54 -16.24
C PHE A 415 -15.41 4.46 -15.39
N GLY A 416 -14.17 4.09 -15.75
CA GLY A 416 -13.43 3.01 -15.10
C GLY A 416 -13.09 3.26 -13.64
N GLY A 417 -12.86 4.52 -13.25
CA GLY A 417 -12.52 4.86 -11.87
C GLY A 417 -11.93 6.25 -11.70
N ILE A 418 -11.29 6.44 -10.54
CA ILE A 418 -10.59 7.67 -10.15
C ILE A 418 -9.12 7.37 -9.83
N LEU A 419 -8.26 8.32 -10.17
CA LEU A 419 -6.87 8.42 -9.73
C LEU A 419 -6.74 9.56 -8.72
N LEU A 420 -6.17 9.30 -7.54
CA LEU A 420 -5.75 10.34 -6.59
C LEU A 420 -4.24 10.65 -6.76
N ASN A 421 -3.91 11.88 -7.10
CA ASN A 421 -2.53 12.37 -7.27
C ASN A 421 -2.20 13.47 -6.24
N GLU A 422 -1.40 13.21 -5.20
CA GLU A 422 -0.87 11.92 -4.81
C GLU A 422 -1.24 11.58 -3.37
N LEU A 423 -1.16 10.32 -3.05
CA LEU A 423 -1.56 9.83 -1.74
C LEU A 423 -0.81 10.50 -0.59
N SER A 424 0.49 10.82 -0.77
CA SER A 424 1.31 11.47 0.27
C SER A 424 0.88 12.91 0.62
N ASP A 425 0.08 13.54 -0.21
CA ASP A 425 -0.47 14.88 0.00
C ASP A 425 -1.85 14.87 0.67
N ASP A 426 -2.52 13.72 0.68
CA ASP A 426 -3.83 13.54 1.32
C ASP A 426 -3.71 13.42 2.84
N SER A 427 -4.82 13.60 3.54
CA SER A 427 -4.95 13.35 4.97
C SER A 427 -4.88 11.85 5.29
N GLU A 428 -4.31 11.52 6.45
CA GLU A 428 -4.38 10.17 7.03
C GLU A 428 -5.59 9.98 7.96
N ASP A 429 -6.31 11.06 8.28
CA ASP A 429 -7.55 11.03 9.05
C ASP A 429 -8.74 10.78 8.11
N ASP A 430 -9.43 9.68 8.30
CA ASP A 430 -10.62 9.30 7.53
C ASP A 430 -11.71 10.37 7.50
N ALA A 431 -11.79 11.22 8.53
CA ALA A 431 -12.77 12.31 8.57
C ALA A 431 -12.47 13.42 7.56
N THR A 432 -11.22 13.53 7.12
CA THR A 432 -10.76 14.59 6.21
C THR A 432 -10.09 14.07 4.94
N SER A 433 -9.86 12.75 4.80
CA SER A 433 -9.22 12.12 3.65
C SER A 433 -10.08 12.21 2.39
N LEU A 434 -9.48 12.63 1.29
CA LEU A 434 -10.09 12.61 -0.05
C LEU A 434 -10.25 11.18 -0.56
N LEU A 435 -9.27 10.30 -0.27
CA LEU A 435 -9.34 8.89 -0.60
C LEU A 435 -10.58 8.24 0.03
N ASN A 436 -10.87 8.56 1.28
CA ASN A 436 -12.04 8.02 1.98
C ASN A 436 -13.37 8.48 1.37
N VAL A 437 -13.45 9.71 0.85
CA VAL A 437 -14.63 10.20 0.10
C VAL A 437 -14.84 9.37 -1.17
N ILE A 438 -13.78 9.15 -1.95
CA ILE A 438 -13.84 8.35 -3.18
C ILE A 438 -14.26 6.90 -2.84
N TYR A 439 -13.60 6.30 -1.85
CA TYR A 439 -13.89 4.93 -1.40
C TYR A 439 -15.35 4.75 -1.00
N LYS A 440 -15.87 5.61 -0.11
CA LYS A 440 -17.26 5.57 0.33
C LYS A 440 -18.27 5.73 -0.81
N THR A 441 -17.92 6.42 -1.86
CA THR A 441 -18.78 6.56 -3.05
C THR A 441 -18.77 5.27 -3.89
N PHE A 442 -17.63 4.59 -3.99
CA PHE A 442 -17.48 3.43 -4.87
C PHE A 442 -17.91 2.09 -4.25
N ILE A 443 -18.09 2.03 -2.94
CA ILE A 443 -18.70 0.85 -2.26
C ILE A 443 -20.22 0.88 -2.21
N LYS A 444 -20.87 2.03 -2.52
CA LYS A 444 -22.33 2.16 -2.62
C LYS A 444 -22.83 1.50 -3.90
#